data_8c6eed3bfe4e27293933bfd0f0e4306c
#
_entry.id   8c6eed3bfe4e27293933bfd0f0e4306c
#
_cell.length_a   1.000
_cell.length_b   1.000
_cell.length_c   1.000
_cell.angle_alpha   90.00
_cell.angle_beta   90.00
_cell.angle_gamma   90.00
#
_symmetry.space_group_name_H-M   'P 1'
#
loop_
_entity.id
_entity.type
_entity.pdbx_description
1 polymer ?
#
loop_
_entity_poly.entity_id
_entity_poly.type
_entity_poly.pdbx_seq_one_letter_code
_entity_poly.pdbx_strand_id
1 'polypeptide(L)'
;MENIIITLISILFCMIHAFAQTNYYTTTKTFNEQGYTYQCDVLDKAKFVRLYNKKNKFTYADQINKSTDKTITIAEENEEHIERETWTKPKCFSIINNAFSSIEKQRVKGKALTIILYINPDDGKIAEVEYQFVSFGPYATIPVSVYHNIEAELKKKYLVYTYKGRRQI
;
A
#
# COMPACT_ATOMS: atom_id res chain seq x y z
N MET A 1 22.39 22.50 43.40
CA MET A 1 22.76 22.46 42.00
C MET A 1 22.44 21.11 41.35
N GLU A 2 22.71 19.99 41.99
CA GLU A 2 22.42 18.64 41.44
C GLU A 2 20.95 18.42 41.08
N ASN A 3 20.00 18.84 41.91
CA ASN A 3 18.57 18.65 41.65
C ASN A 3 18.07 19.45 40.41
N ILE A 4 18.68 20.60 40.12
CA ILE A 4 18.35 21.40 38.95
C ILE A 4 18.85 20.74 37.67
N ILE A 5 20.02 20.12 37.72
CA ILE A 5 20.59 19.39 36.56
C ILE A 5 19.77 18.15 36.23
N ILE A 6 19.35 17.39 37.26
CA ILE A 6 18.51 16.20 37.08
C ILE A 6 17.15 16.59 36.45
N THR A 7 16.55 17.69 36.94
CA THR A 7 15.27 18.19 36.39
C THR A 7 15.42 18.65 34.93
N LEU A 8 16.49 19.33 34.59
CA LEU A 8 16.77 19.75 33.20
C LEU A 8 16.98 18.56 32.26
N ILE A 9 17.70 17.53 32.70
CA ILE A 9 17.93 16.30 31.93
C ILE A 9 16.60 15.54 31.73
N SER A 10 15.74 15.47 32.76
CA SER A 10 14.42 14.84 32.63
C SER A 10 13.50 15.57 31.65
N ILE A 11 13.51 16.90 31.65
CA ILE A 11 12.72 17.72 30.70
C ILE A 11 13.28 17.54 29.28
N LEU A 12 14.58 17.49 29.08
CA LEU A 12 15.20 17.24 27.78
C LEU A 12 14.86 15.85 27.25
N PHE A 13 14.81 14.83 28.12
CA PHE A 13 14.43 13.48 27.74
C PHE A 13 12.94 13.36 27.36
N CYS A 14 12.06 14.13 28.02
CA CYS A 14 10.62 14.17 27.65
C CYS A 14 10.39 14.87 26.29
N MET A 15 11.19 15.84 25.90
CA MET A 15 11.03 16.52 24.61
C MET A 15 11.42 15.65 23.41
N ILE A 16 12.24 14.62 23.60
CA ILE A 16 12.68 13.75 22.50
C ILE A 16 11.56 12.79 22.04
N HIS A 17 10.50 12.62 22.80
CA HIS A 17 9.41 11.68 22.48
C HIS A 17 8.17 12.33 21.86
N ALA A 18 8.13 13.65 21.75
CA ALA A 18 7.03 14.37 21.10
C ALA A 18 7.27 14.54 19.58
N PHE A 19 7.57 13.47 18.87
CA PHE A 19 7.43 13.49 17.41
C PHE A 19 5.94 13.54 17.09
N ALA A 20 5.42 14.73 16.84
CA ALA A 20 4.11 14.91 16.26
C ALA A 20 4.06 14.06 14.99
N GLN A 21 3.21 13.03 14.98
CA GLN A 21 3.06 12.16 13.83
C GLN A 21 2.52 12.98 12.67
N THR A 22 3.35 13.21 11.66
CA THR A 22 2.92 13.90 10.46
C THR A 22 1.93 13.04 9.71
N ASN A 23 0.71 13.55 9.52
CA ASN A 23 -0.23 12.95 8.58
C ASN A 23 0.09 13.44 7.18
N TYR A 24 0.53 12.52 6.31
CA TYR A 24 0.96 12.85 4.95
C TYR A 24 -0.19 12.94 3.95
N TYR A 25 -1.38 12.39 4.26
CA TYR A 25 -2.44 12.12 3.28
C TYR A 25 -3.78 12.78 3.66
N THR A 26 -3.72 14.06 4.03
CA THR A 26 -4.91 14.84 4.43
C THR A 26 -5.68 15.42 3.25
N THR A 27 -5.00 15.61 2.12
CA THR A 27 -5.55 16.23 0.90
C THR A 27 -5.03 15.52 -0.34
N THR A 28 -5.77 15.63 -1.43
CA THR A 28 -5.31 15.15 -2.75
C THR A 28 -4.06 15.91 -3.17
N LYS A 29 -2.99 15.19 -3.48
CA LYS A 29 -1.69 15.75 -3.88
C LYS A 29 -0.79 14.72 -4.55
N THR A 30 0.30 15.22 -5.13
CA THR A 30 1.36 14.41 -5.71
C THR A 30 2.60 14.46 -4.81
N PHE A 31 3.21 13.31 -4.59
CA PHE A 31 4.53 13.16 -3.96
C PHE A 31 5.57 12.97 -5.03
N ASN A 32 6.55 13.88 -5.10
CA ASN A 32 7.68 13.80 -6.01
C ASN A 32 8.94 13.51 -5.20
N GLU A 33 9.44 12.31 -5.29
CA GLU A 33 10.65 11.84 -4.65
C GLU A 33 11.72 11.52 -5.71
N GLN A 34 12.95 11.29 -5.30
CA GLN A 34 14.01 10.94 -6.25
C GLN A 34 13.70 9.62 -6.96
N GLY A 35 13.41 9.70 -8.27
CA GLY A 35 13.20 8.56 -9.15
C GLY A 35 11.78 8.01 -9.22
N TYR A 36 10.81 8.51 -8.41
CA TYR A 36 9.41 8.09 -8.47
C TYR A 36 8.43 9.21 -8.12
N THR A 37 7.21 9.06 -8.59
CA THR A 37 6.11 9.99 -8.33
C THR A 37 4.86 9.21 -7.93
N TYR A 38 4.26 9.56 -6.79
CA TYR A 38 3.02 8.98 -6.33
C TYR A 38 1.89 10.00 -6.34
N GLN A 39 0.73 9.56 -6.76
CA GLN A 39 -0.51 10.31 -6.64
C GLN A 39 -1.26 9.81 -5.40
N CYS A 40 -1.74 10.76 -4.62
CA CYS A 40 -2.64 10.55 -3.50
C CYS A 40 -3.97 11.22 -3.82
N ASP A 41 -5.03 10.45 -3.96
CA ASP A 41 -6.38 10.96 -4.08
C ASP A 41 -7.12 10.74 -2.77
N VAL A 42 -7.68 11.81 -2.21
CA VAL A 42 -8.48 11.76 -0.98
C VAL A 42 -9.94 11.99 -1.34
N LEU A 43 -10.76 10.97 -1.12
CA LEU A 43 -12.21 11.04 -1.33
C LEU A 43 -12.85 11.76 -0.15
N ASP A 44 -13.23 13.03 -0.33
CA ASP A 44 -13.64 13.96 0.73
C ASP A 44 -14.75 13.44 1.64
N LYS A 45 -15.78 12.80 1.11
CA LYS A 45 -16.90 12.29 1.89
C LYS A 45 -16.52 11.13 2.82
N ALA A 46 -15.63 10.25 2.37
CA ALA A 46 -15.24 9.03 3.09
C ALA A 46 -13.92 9.18 3.84
N LYS A 47 -13.18 10.29 3.65
CA LYS A 47 -11.79 10.44 4.15
C LYS A 47 -10.91 9.24 3.79
N PHE A 48 -11.13 8.71 2.60
CA PHE A 48 -10.48 7.51 2.09
C PHE A 48 -9.37 7.90 1.12
N VAL A 49 -8.19 7.36 1.35
CA VAL A 49 -7.00 7.61 0.53
C VAL A 49 -6.86 6.49 -0.48
N ARG A 50 -6.63 6.87 -1.74
CA ARG A 50 -6.09 6.02 -2.79
C ARG A 50 -4.71 6.53 -3.15
N LEU A 51 -3.69 5.71 -2.91
CA LEU A 51 -2.29 6.05 -3.13
C LEU A 51 -1.69 5.09 -4.16
N TYR A 52 -1.12 5.63 -5.23
CA TYR A 52 -0.59 4.83 -6.33
C TYR A 52 0.54 5.55 -7.07
N ASN A 53 1.38 4.78 -7.77
CA ASN A 53 2.40 5.33 -8.64
C ASN A 53 1.75 6.07 -9.80
N LYS A 54 2.16 7.30 -10.08
CA LYS A 54 1.57 8.13 -11.14
C LYS A 54 1.73 7.53 -12.55
N LYS A 55 2.61 6.54 -12.72
CA LYS A 55 2.76 5.79 -13.97
C LYS A 55 1.73 4.68 -14.13
N ASN A 56 0.94 4.37 -13.09
CA ASN A 56 -0.11 3.36 -13.15
C ASN A 56 -1.17 3.76 -14.20
N LYS A 57 -1.62 2.77 -14.97
CA LYS A 57 -2.61 2.94 -16.03
C LYS A 57 -3.95 2.30 -15.65
N PHE A 58 -3.94 1.36 -14.69
CA PHE A 58 -5.11 0.54 -14.35
C PHE A 58 -5.88 1.03 -13.13
N THR A 59 -5.35 1.98 -12.36
CA THR A 59 -5.99 2.48 -11.11
C THR A 59 -7.44 2.93 -11.28
N TYR A 60 -7.81 3.49 -12.45
CA TYR A 60 -9.17 3.93 -12.79
C TYR A 60 -9.70 3.29 -14.09
N ALA A 61 -9.00 2.28 -14.61
CA ALA A 61 -9.45 1.60 -15.79
C ALA A 61 -10.56 0.60 -15.44
N ASP A 62 -11.58 0.55 -16.31
CA ASP A 62 -12.57 -0.51 -16.22
C ASP A 62 -11.93 -1.86 -16.52
N GLN A 63 -12.29 -2.86 -15.75
CA GLN A 63 -11.86 -4.22 -16.01
C GLN A 63 -12.70 -4.81 -17.13
N ILE A 64 -12.06 -5.20 -18.22
CA ILE A 64 -12.74 -5.79 -19.38
C ILE A 64 -12.50 -7.30 -19.40
N ASN A 65 -13.56 -8.05 -19.52
CA ASN A 65 -13.49 -9.49 -19.77
C ASN A 65 -13.10 -9.72 -21.23
N LYS A 66 -11.90 -10.24 -21.47
CA LYS A 66 -11.35 -10.46 -22.81
C LYS A 66 -12.19 -11.38 -23.70
N SER A 67 -12.96 -12.30 -23.11
CA SER A 67 -13.79 -13.24 -23.87
C SER A 67 -15.10 -12.64 -24.36
N THR A 68 -15.61 -11.63 -23.65
CA THR A 68 -16.92 -11.00 -23.97
C THR A 68 -16.79 -9.56 -24.43
N ASP A 69 -15.60 -8.96 -24.31
CA ASP A 69 -15.31 -7.54 -24.58
C ASP A 69 -16.24 -6.58 -23.81
N LYS A 70 -16.67 -7.01 -22.62
CA LYS A 70 -17.58 -6.24 -21.73
C LYS A 70 -16.90 -5.96 -20.40
N THR A 71 -17.33 -4.87 -19.76
CA THR A 71 -16.93 -4.57 -18.40
C THR A 71 -17.31 -5.73 -17.48
N ILE A 72 -16.39 -6.15 -16.61
CA ILE A 72 -16.60 -7.21 -15.64
C ILE A 72 -17.69 -6.77 -14.65
N THR A 73 -18.67 -7.63 -14.43
CA THR A 73 -19.75 -7.38 -13.47
C THR A 73 -19.31 -7.71 -12.04
N ILE A 74 -20.01 -7.17 -11.04
CA ILE A 74 -19.76 -7.48 -9.61
C ILE A 74 -19.86 -9.00 -9.34
N ALA A 75 -20.72 -9.71 -10.05
CA ALA A 75 -20.84 -11.18 -9.93
C ALA A 75 -19.58 -11.88 -10.43
N GLU A 76 -19.02 -11.44 -11.55
CA GLU A 76 -17.77 -11.97 -12.11
C GLU A 76 -16.54 -11.57 -11.27
N GLU A 77 -16.53 -10.37 -10.67
CA GLU A 77 -15.47 -9.94 -9.73
C GLU A 77 -15.39 -10.84 -8.48
N ASN A 78 -16.50 -11.44 -8.06
CA ASN A 78 -16.53 -12.33 -6.90
C ASN A 78 -16.11 -13.77 -7.24
N GLU A 79 -15.91 -14.10 -8.50
CA GLU A 79 -15.35 -15.40 -8.89
C GLU A 79 -13.85 -15.45 -8.63
N GLU A 80 -13.41 -16.53 -7.96
CA GLU A 80 -11.98 -16.76 -7.77
C GLU A 80 -11.34 -17.25 -9.07
N HIS A 81 -10.75 -16.32 -9.81
CA HIS A 81 -10.04 -16.61 -11.04
C HIS A 81 -8.57 -17.03 -10.81
N ILE A 82 -8.04 -16.78 -9.63
CA ILE A 82 -6.65 -17.11 -9.27
C ILE A 82 -6.63 -18.43 -8.52
N GLU A 83 -5.75 -19.35 -8.91
CA GLU A 83 -5.53 -20.57 -8.15
C GLU A 83 -5.05 -20.27 -6.75
N ARG A 84 -5.67 -20.90 -5.75
CA ARG A 84 -5.23 -20.83 -4.36
C ARG A 84 -3.96 -21.67 -4.22
N GLU A 85 -2.83 -20.99 -4.17
CA GLU A 85 -1.58 -21.60 -3.76
C GLU A 85 -1.19 -21.11 -2.35
N THR A 86 -0.37 -21.91 -1.66
CA THR A 86 -0.08 -21.68 -0.24
C THR A 86 1.12 -20.78 0.01
N TRP A 87 1.84 -20.36 -1.02
CA TRP A 87 3.14 -19.72 -0.90
C TRP A 87 3.17 -18.23 -1.33
N THR A 88 2.38 -17.78 -2.30
CA THR A 88 2.40 -16.39 -2.77
C THR A 88 1.90 -15.43 -1.70
N LYS A 89 0.78 -15.74 -1.06
CA LYS A 89 0.20 -14.90 -0.01
C LYS A 89 1.13 -14.70 1.18
N PRO A 90 1.77 -15.72 1.76
CA PRO A 90 2.79 -15.54 2.79
C PRO A 90 4.00 -14.71 2.34
N LYS A 91 4.44 -14.85 1.09
CA LYS A 91 5.52 -14.04 0.53
C LYS A 91 5.13 -12.57 0.42
N CYS A 92 3.94 -12.26 -0.07
CA CYS A 92 3.42 -10.89 -0.10
C CYS A 92 3.38 -10.28 1.30
N PHE A 93 2.83 -10.99 2.28
CA PHE A 93 2.80 -10.53 3.66
C PHE A 93 4.21 -10.29 4.23
N SER A 94 5.16 -11.16 3.93
CA SER A 94 6.55 -10.99 4.37
C SER A 94 7.17 -9.72 3.79
N ILE A 95 6.98 -9.46 2.49
CA ILE A 95 7.46 -8.24 1.83
C ILE A 95 6.87 -7.00 2.51
N ILE A 96 5.56 -6.98 2.70
CA ILE A 96 4.84 -5.85 3.30
C ILE A 96 5.33 -5.62 4.74
N ASN A 97 5.39 -6.68 5.54
CA ASN A 97 5.85 -6.57 6.92
C ASN A 97 7.31 -6.10 7.03
N ASN A 98 8.18 -6.50 6.12
CA ASN A 98 9.59 -6.12 6.16
C ASN A 98 9.83 -4.66 5.73
N ALA A 99 8.90 -4.03 5.04
CA ALA A 99 9.00 -2.63 4.66
C ALA A 99 8.76 -1.67 5.83
N PHE A 100 8.00 -2.10 6.84
CA PHE A 100 7.71 -1.28 8.04
C PHE A 100 8.79 -1.46 9.10
N SER A 101 9.22 -0.35 9.70
CA SER A 101 10.03 -0.37 10.93
C SER A 101 9.24 -0.95 12.11
N SER A 102 9.93 -1.33 13.18
CA SER A 102 9.30 -1.86 14.40
C SER A 102 8.27 -0.90 15.00
N ILE A 103 8.57 0.41 14.98
CA ILE A 103 7.68 1.46 15.48
C ILE A 103 6.43 1.57 14.60
N GLU A 104 6.59 1.55 13.28
CA GLU A 104 5.47 1.60 12.34
C GLU A 104 4.60 0.36 12.45
N LYS A 105 5.18 -0.84 12.56
CA LYS A 105 4.44 -2.09 12.80
C LYS A 105 3.56 -2.01 14.05
N GLN A 106 4.10 -1.48 15.14
CA GLN A 106 3.35 -1.32 16.38
C GLN A 106 2.19 -0.33 16.19
N ARG A 107 2.43 0.77 15.47
CA ARG A 107 1.45 1.81 15.20
C ARG A 107 0.27 1.31 14.35
N VAL A 108 0.54 0.51 13.31
CA VAL A 108 -0.49 -0.01 12.39
C VAL A 108 -1.13 -1.32 12.87
N LYS A 109 -0.68 -1.86 13.99
CA LYS A 109 -1.18 -3.14 14.52
C LYS A 109 -2.70 -3.13 14.68
N GLY A 110 -3.37 -4.14 14.12
CA GLY A 110 -4.82 -4.30 14.17
C GLY A 110 -5.61 -3.31 13.29
N LYS A 111 -4.94 -2.59 12.40
CA LYS A 111 -5.57 -1.69 11.43
C LYS A 111 -5.49 -2.26 10.02
N ALA A 112 -6.52 -1.97 9.21
CA ALA A 112 -6.59 -2.47 7.85
C ALA A 112 -5.85 -1.57 6.86
N LEU A 113 -5.05 -2.19 5.98
CA LEU A 113 -4.51 -1.63 4.76
C LEU A 113 -4.98 -2.52 3.61
N THR A 114 -5.66 -1.96 2.63
CA THR A 114 -5.98 -2.65 1.39
C THR A 114 -4.87 -2.42 0.40
N ILE A 115 -4.36 -3.49 -0.19
CA ILE A 115 -3.37 -3.44 -1.26
C ILE A 115 -3.98 -4.13 -2.47
N ILE A 116 -4.15 -3.39 -3.55
CA ILE A 116 -4.68 -3.89 -4.82
C ILE A 116 -3.48 -4.19 -5.72
N LEU A 117 -3.41 -5.41 -6.22
CA LEU A 117 -2.38 -5.87 -7.13
C LEU A 117 -3.00 -6.04 -8.51
N TYR A 118 -2.50 -5.29 -9.48
CA TYR A 118 -2.85 -5.48 -10.89
C TYR A 118 -1.85 -6.47 -11.48
N ILE A 119 -2.35 -7.63 -11.86
CA ILE A 119 -1.53 -8.76 -12.31
C ILE A 119 -1.61 -8.84 -13.83
N ASN A 120 -0.45 -8.90 -14.49
CA ASN A 120 -0.40 -9.14 -15.92
C ASN A 120 -0.83 -10.60 -16.21
N PRO A 121 -1.91 -10.82 -16.97
CA PRO A 121 -2.41 -12.15 -17.24
C PRO A 121 -1.46 -13.00 -18.10
N ASP A 122 -0.57 -12.37 -18.85
CA ASP A 122 0.31 -13.09 -19.79
C ASP A 122 1.48 -13.78 -19.07
N ASP A 123 1.99 -13.15 -18.00
CA ASP A 123 3.15 -13.68 -17.25
C ASP A 123 2.91 -13.87 -15.74
N GLY A 124 1.73 -13.50 -15.26
CA GLY A 124 1.34 -13.63 -13.84
C GLY A 124 2.07 -12.67 -12.91
N LYS A 125 2.83 -11.70 -13.43
CA LYS A 125 3.58 -10.75 -12.61
C LYS A 125 2.74 -9.55 -12.18
N ILE A 126 3.14 -8.95 -11.06
CA ILE A 126 2.53 -7.71 -10.59
C ILE A 126 2.98 -6.57 -11.51
N ALA A 127 2.04 -6.01 -12.27
CA ALA A 127 2.24 -4.85 -13.13
C ALA A 127 2.16 -3.55 -12.35
N GLU A 128 1.12 -3.41 -11.50
CA GLU A 128 0.87 -2.19 -10.74
C GLU A 128 0.39 -2.52 -9.32
N VAL A 129 0.58 -1.56 -8.42
CA VAL A 129 0.15 -1.65 -7.02
C VAL A 129 -0.58 -0.37 -6.63
N GLU A 130 -1.66 -0.53 -5.90
CA GLU A 130 -2.44 0.57 -5.32
C GLU A 130 -2.66 0.30 -3.83
N TYR A 131 -2.65 1.35 -3.01
CA TYR A 131 -2.88 1.30 -1.57
C TYR A 131 -4.13 2.07 -1.22
N GLN A 132 -4.96 1.50 -0.34
CA GLN A 132 -6.18 2.13 0.13
C GLN A 132 -6.25 2.07 1.66
N PHE A 133 -6.49 3.24 2.29
CA PHE A 133 -6.60 3.39 3.74
C PHE A 133 -7.35 4.67 4.10
N VAL A 134 -7.75 4.81 5.37
CA VAL A 134 -8.41 6.03 5.85
C VAL A 134 -7.38 7.14 6.15
N SER A 135 -7.67 8.38 5.76
CA SER A 135 -6.75 9.52 5.89
C SER A 135 -6.47 9.93 7.34
N PHE A 136 -7.29 9.50 8.28
CA PHE A 136 -7.12 9.74 9.72
C PHE A 136 -6.57 8.52 10.49
N GLY A 137 -6.28 7.43 9.78
CA GLY A 137 -5.73 6.20 10.36
C GLY A 137 -4.20 6.23 10.45
N PRO A 138 -3.60 5.25 11.13
CA PRO A 138 -2.15 5.23 11.33
C PRO A 138 -1.36 5.03 10.03
N TYR A 139 -1.94 4.42 9.00
CA TYR A 139 -1.31 4.32 7.68
C TYR A 139 -1.10 5.68 7.03
N ALA A 140 -1.91 6.68 7.38
CA ALA A 140 -1.72 8.05 6.90
C ALA A 140 -0.46 8.75 7.50
N THR A 141 0.18 8.14 8.48
CA THR A 141 1.44 8.62 9.07
C THR A 141 2.67 7.86 8.55
N ILE A 142 2.50 6.97 7.60
CA ILE A 142 3.58 6.21 6.97
C ILE A 142 4.10 7.01 5.76
N PRO A 143 5.41 7.26 5.64
CA PRO A 143 5.97 7.98 4.50
C PRO A 143 5.72 7.27 3.18
N VAL A 144 5.60 8.03 2.09
CA VAL A 144 5.39 7.48 0.74
C VAL A 144 6.53 6.55 0.30
N SER A 145 7.74 6.78 0.80
CA SER A 145 8.90 5.93 0.52
C SER A 145 8.71 4.48 0.98
N VAL A 146 7.99 4.24 2.07
CA VAL A 146 7.67 2.88 2.53
C VAL A 146 6.75 2.18 1.53
N TYR A 147 5.70 2.86 1.05
CA TYR A 147 4.81 2.33 0.02
C TYR A 147 5.54 2.06 -1.29
N HIS A 148 6.45 2.96 -1.68
CA HIS A 148 7.31 2.74 -2.85
C HIS A 148 8.19 1.49 -2.69
N ASN A 149 8.80 1.29 -1.52
CA ASN A 149 9.61 0.11 -1.25
C ASN A 149 8.79 -1.19 -1.32
N ILE A 150 7.56 -1.18 -0.80
CA ILE A 150 6.63 -2.32 -0.92
C ILE A 150 6.36 -2.62 -2.40
N GLU A 151 5.98 -1.61 -3.20
CA GLU A 151 5.72 -1.78 -4.63
C GLU A 151 6.95 -2.33 -5.37
N ALA A 152 8.13 -1.73 -5.12
CA ALA A 152 9.36 -2.13 -5.76
C ALA A 152 9.73 -3.59 -5.46
N GLU A 153 9.57 -4.03 -4.20
CA GLU A 153 9.86 -5.40 -3.81
C GLU A 153 8.82 -6.40 -4.32
N LEU A 154 7.54 -6.04 -4.35
CA LEU A 154 6.49 -6.86 -4.92
C LEU A 154 6.71 -7.10 -6.42
N LYS A 155 7.14 -6.07 -7.16
CA LYS A 155 7.42 -6.16 -8.60
C LYS A 155 8.72 -6.90 -8.93
N LYS A 156 9.74 -6.85 -8.05
CA LYS A 156 11.03 -7.54 -8.26
C LYS A 156 10.93 -9.04 -8.01
N LYS A 157 10.13 -9.45 -7.03
CA LYS A 157 10.01 -10.85 -6.67
C LYS A 157 9.00 -11.50 -7.59
N TYR A 158 9.36 -12.63 -8.17
CA TYR A 158 8.47 -13.45 -8.99
C TYR A 158 7.33 -14.00 -8.12
N LEU A 159 6.29 -13.17 -7.98
CA LEU A 159 5.00 -13.57 -7.47
C LEU A 159 4.17 -13.89 -8.71
N VAL A 160 4.20 -15.15 -9.12
CA VAL A 160 3.44 -15.62 -10.26
C VAL A 160 2.09 -16.10 -9.74
N TYR A 161 1.04 -15.52 -10.23
CA TYR A 161 -0.32 -15.96 -9.97
C TYR A 161 -0.78 -16.87 -11.13
N THR A 162 -1.34 -18.02 -10.80
CA THR A 162 -1.92 -18.93 -11.77
C THR A 162 -3.42 -18.77 -11.79
N TYR A 163 -4.00 -18.56 -12.96
CA TYR A 163 -5.45 -18.44 -13.12
C TYR A 163 -6.10 -19.83 -13.20
N LYS A 164 -7.26 -19.98 -12.54
CA LYS A 164 -8.13 -21.15 -12.72
C LYS A 164 -8.78 -21.08 -14.09
N GLY A 165 -8.50 -22.08 -14.92
CA GLY A 165 -9.05 -22.15 -16.26
C GLY A 165 -8.01 -21.94 -17.36
N ARG A 166 -8.36 -22.32 -18.57
CA ARG A 166 -7.47 -22.23 -19.74
C ARG A 166 -6.96 -20.81 -19.89
N ARG A 167 -5.62 -20.66 -20.03
CA ARG A 167 -5.03 -19.49 -20.68
C ARG A 167 -5.80 -19.28 -21.98
N GLN A 168 -6.69 -18.31 -22.02
CA GLN A 168 -7.12 -17.75 -23.29
C GLN A 168 -6.03 -16.76 -23.67
N ILE A 169 -5.13 -17.25 -24.50
CA ILE A 169 -4.09 -16.50 -25.21
C ILE A 169 -4.79 -15.54 -26.18
#